data_9a9a02dcf5f47db26d0012999b87b71e
#
_entry.id   9a9a02dcf5f47db26d0012999b87b71e
#
_cell.length_a   1.000
_cell.length_b   1.000
_cell.length_c   1.000
_cell.angle_alpha   90.00
_cell.angle_beta   90.00
_cell.angle_gamma   90.00
#
_symmetry.space_group_name_H-M   'P 1'
#
loop_
_entity.id
_entity.type
_entity.pdbx_description
1 polymer ?
#
loop_
_entity_poly.entity_id
_entity_poly.type
_entity_poly.pdbx_seq_one_letter_code
_entity_poly.pdbx_strand_id
1 'polypeptide(L)'
;LYRAFVADDDENLKHEVLYYHNPARWKDNTLPVNDPIRDKNLWSDEMKYLNNTNSDISDEIKSLPTDTGGVYIFFLKGINLPFFENHILYIGRCRHTHAQNIRKRALEYFSDRDRSMIKKMFRLWSPYLFYRYFPNTNNDWIDKTEAILIRSILPPLNEKIPDKVHVQATVPAFENN
;
A
#
# COMPACT_ATOMS: atom_id res chain seq x y z
N LEU A 1 -3.54 1.64 -18.21
CA LEU A 1 -4.75 2.36 -17.87
C LEU A 1 -5.35 1.78 -16.60
N TYR A 2 -5.19 2.51 -15.51
CA TYR A 2 -5.80 2.16 -14.23
C TYR A 2 -7.29 2.49 -14.31
N ARG A 3 -8.14 1.55 -14.62
CA ARG A 3 -9.55 1.63 -14.28
C ARG A 3 -9.77 0.81 -12.99
N ALA A 4 -9.30 1.34 -11.89
CA ALA A 4 -9.78 0.89 -10.61
C ALA A 4 -11.14 1.54 -10.37
N PHE A 5 -12.13 0.74 -10.20
CA PHE A 5 -13.47 1.12 -9.72
C PHE A 5 -14.44 1.70 -10.72
N VAL A 6 -15.26 0.84 -11.23
CA VAL A 6 -16.64 1.15 -11.55
C VAL A 6 -17.47 0.62 -10.38
N ALA A 7 -17.63 1.38 -9.35
CA ALA A 7 -18.60 1.08 -8.33
C ALA A 7 -19.21 2.38 -7.83
N ASP A 8 -20.19 2.82 -8.55
CA ASP A 8 -21.25 3.66 -7.96
C ASP A 8 -22.36 2.81 -7.35
N ASP A 9 -22.27 1.49 -7.44
CA ASP A 9 -23.26 0.55 -6.94
C ASP A 9 -22.67 -0.24 -5.77
N ASP A 10 -23.13 0.05 -4.59
CA ASP A 10 -22.65 -0.57 -3.33
C ASP A 10 -22.94 -2.09 -3.27
N GLU A 11 -23.79 -2.61 -4.17
CA GLU A 11 -24.17 -4.03 -4.21
C GLU A 11 -23.27 -4.86 -5.14
N ASN A 12 -22.56 -4.24 -6.08
CA ASN A 12 -21.70 -4.93 -7.04
C ASN A 12 -20.28 -4.39 -7.00
N LEU A 13 -19.48 -4.89 -6.09
CA LEU A 13 -18.05 -4.61 -6.05
C LEU A 13 -17.34 -5.26 -7.23
N LYS A 14 -17.26 -4.56 -8.34
CA LYS A 14 -16.47 -4.97 -9.48
C LYS A 14 -15.09 -4.33 -9.41
N HIS A 15 -14.08 -5.17 -9.28
CA HIS A 15 -12.69 -4.75 -9.29
C HIS A 15 -12.04 -5.19 -10.62
N GLU A 16 -11.75 -4.24 -11.48
CA GLU A 16 -10.90 -4.46 -12.66
C GLU A 16 -9.50 -3.94 -12.39
N VAL A 17 -8.49 -4.83 -12.40
CA VAL A 17 -7.08 -4.46 -12.32
C VAL A 17 -6.39 -4.92 -13.59
N LEU A 18 -5.91 -3.97 -14.36
CA LEU A 18 -5.03 -4.22 -15.49
C LEU A 18 -3.58 -4.11 -15.01
N TYR A 19 -2.90 -5.26 -14.95
CA TYR A 19 -1.47 -5.31 -14.68
C TYR A 19 -0.70 -5.26 -15.99
N TYR A 20 0.14 -4.26 -16.13
CA TYR A 20 1.10 -4.18 -17.21
C TYR A 20 2.51 -4.44 -16.68
N HIS A 21 2.98 -5.65 -16.85
CA HIS A 21 4.33 -6.03 -16.44
C HIS A 21 5.26 -6.08 -17.66
N ASN A 22 6.17 -5.11 -17.75
CA ASN A 22 7.29 -5.21 -18.69
C ASN A 22 8.49 -5.82 -17.95
N PRO A 23 8.83 -7.10 -18.20
CA PRO A 23 9.92 -7.77 -17.50
C PRO A 23 11.29 -7.10 -17.69
N ALA A 24 11.50 -6.40 -18.81
CA ALA A 24 12.76 -5.69 -19.06
C ALA A 24 12.99 -4.55 -18.06
N ARG A 25 11.91 -4.03 -17.45
CA ARG A 25 11.97 -2.93 -16.47
C ARG A 25 12.12 -3.39 -15.05
N TRP A 26 11.85 -4.65 -14.75
CA TRP A 26 12.05 -5.19 -13.42
C TRP A 26 13.51 -5.12 -12.98
N LYS A 27 14.45 -5.23 -13.92
CA LYS A 27 15.88 -5.12 -13.64
C LYS A 27 16.28 -3.77 -13.06
N ASP A 28 15.66 -2.70 -13.53
CA ASP A 28 15.99 -1.33 -13.12
C ASP A 28 15.29 -0.90 -11.81
N ASN A 29 14.29 -1.67 -11.39
CA ASN A 29 13.45 -1.35 -10.24
C ASN A 29 13.49 -2.42 -9.15
N THR A 30 14.36 -3.41 -9.28
CA THR A 30 14.47 -4.46 -8.27
C THR A 30 15.25 -3.97 -7.05
N LEU A 31 14.70 -4.27 -5.89
CA LEU A 31 15.46 -4.22 -4.66
C LEU A 31 16.57 -5.27 -4.69
N PRO A 32 17.75 -4.99 -4.11
CA PRO A 32 18.81 -5.98 -3.96
C PRO A 32 18.27 -7.30 -3.40
N VAL A 33 18.85 -8.42 -3.79
CA VAL A 33 18.39 -9.75 -3.36
C VAL A 33 18.44 -9.89 -1.85
N ASN A 34 19.41 -9.24 -1.22
CA ASN A 34 19.63 -9.23 0.23
C ASN A 34 19.07 -7.97 0.92
N ASP A 35 18.19 -7.22 0.26
CA ASP A 35 17.55 -6.07 0.90
C ASP A 35 16.68 -6.55 2.07
N PRO A 36 16.83 -5.95 3.26
CA PRO A 36 16.15 -6.39 4.47
C PRO A 36 14.62 -6.38 4.36
N ILE A 37 14.03 -5.59 3.47
CA ILE A 37 12.59 -5.58 3.27
C ILE A 37 12.03 -6.92 2.77
N ARG A 38 12.89 -7.79 2.24
CA ARG A 38 12.52 -9.14 1.80
C ARG A 38 12.40 -10.13 2.95
N ASP A 39 12.95 -9.81 4.11
CA ASP A 39 12.82 -10.66 5.30
C ASP A 39 11.48 -10.36 5.99
N LYS A 40 10.58 -11.34 5.91
CA LYS A 40 9.26 -11.25 6.55
C LYS A 40 9.30 -11.06 8.06
N ASN A 41 10.39 -11.48 8.72
CA ASN A 41 10.54 -11.40 10.17
C ASN A 41 10.90 -9.97 10.63
N LEU A 42 11.32 -9.10 9.71
CA LEU A 42 11.62 -7.69 9.98
C LEU A 42 10.42 -6.78 9.79
N TRP A 43 9.33 -7.30 9.22
CA TRP A 43 8.06 -6.60 9.17
C TRP A 43 7.33 -6.73 10.50
N SER A 44 6.51 -5.74 10.83
CA SER A 44 5.56 -5.86 11.93
C SER A 44 4.60 -7.03 11.73
N ASP A 45 3.93 -7.44 12.79
CA ASP A 45 2.75 -8.29 12.66
C ASP A 45 1.66 -7.60 11.83
N GLU A 46 0.74 -8.40 11.31
CA GLU A 46 -0.45 -7.92 10.61
C GLU A 46 -1.44 -7.38 11.64
N MET A 47 -1.80 -6.11 11.51
CA MET A 47 -2.71 -5.44 12.43
C MET A 47 -4.01 -5.09 11.73
N LYS A 48 -5.14 -5.38 12.33
CA LYS A 48 -6.41 -4.86 11.84
C LYS A 48 -6.42 -3.35 12.00
N TYR A 49 -6.73 -2.61 10.93
CA TYR A 49 -6.60 -1.16 10.99
C TYR A 49 -7.71 -0.50 11.81
N LEU A 50 -8.94 -0.96 11.67
CA LEU A 50 -10.07 -0.47 12.44
C LEU A 50 -10.46 -1.43 13.57
N ASN A 51 -11.10 -0.90 14.58
CA ASN A 51 -11.70 -1.68 15.65
C ASN A 51 -12.83 -2.61 15.13
N ASN A 52 -13.36 -3.46 15.98
CA ASN A 52 -14.36 -4.45 15.58
C ASN A 52 -15.68 -3.86 15.09
N THR A 53 -15.98 -2.62 15.48
CA THR A 53 -17.16 -1.88 15.04
C THR A 53 -16.92 -1.02 13.80
N ASN A 54 -15.68 -0.98 13.30
CA ASN A 54 -15.22 -0.12 12.20
C ASN A 54 -15.46 1.39 12.41
N SER A 55 -15.72 1.79 13.65
CA SER A 55 -16.01 3.19 14.01
C SER A 55 -14.79 3.99 14.40
N ASP A 56 -13.71 3.32 14.77
CA ASP A 56 -12.46 3.92 15.24
C ASP A 56 -11.25 3.06 14.84
N ILE A 57 -10.06 3.63 14.99
CA ILE A 57 -8.79 2.94 14.80
C ILE A 57 -8.63 1.88 15.90
N SER A 58 -8.03 0.74 15.53
CA SER A 58 -7.72 -0.33 16.49
C SER A 58 -6.68 0.10 17.53
N ASP A 59 -6.66 -0.55 18.67
CA ASP A 59 -5.66 -0.29 19.70
C ASP A 59 -4.25 -0.73 19.27
N GLU A 60 -4.15 -1.72 18.38
CA GLU A 60 -2.89 -2.15 17.77
C GLU A 60 -2.25 -0.99 16.99
N ILE A 61 -3.01 -0.28 16.17
CA ILE A 61 -2.52 0.89 15.41
C ILE A 61 -2.21 2.07 16.35
N LYS A 62 -3.04 2.29 17.37
CA LYS A 62 -2.80 3.35 18.35
C LYS A 62 -1.51 3.12 19.17
N SER A 63 -1.10 1.87 19.32
CA SER A 63 0.11 1.48 20.07
C SER A 63 1.39 1.40 19.22
N LEU A 64 1.35 1.76 17.94
CA LEU A 64 2.54 1.78 17.09
C LEU A 64 3.67 2.63 17.69
N PRO A 65 4.94 2.30 17.42
CA PRO A 65 6.09 3.03 17.96
C PRO A 65 6.14 4.49 17.46
N THR A 66 6.78 5.35 18.23
CA THR A 66 6.96 6.78 17.91
C THR A 66 8.39 7.15 17.55
N ASP A 67 9.30 6.22 17.66
CA ASP A 67 10.74 6.39 17.48
C ASP A 67 11.26 5.86 16.14
N THR A 68 10.37 5.54 15.22
CA THR A 68 10.73 5.06 13.88
C THR A 68 9.80 5.63 12.80
N GLY A 69 10.33 5.66 11.58
CA GLY A 69 9.59 5.77 10.34
C GLY A 69 9.47 4.41 9.65
N GLY A 70 9.38 4.41 8.34
CA GLY A 70 9.39 3.19 7.56
C GLY A 70 8.49 3.20 6.34
N VAL A 71 8.42 2.04 5.69
CA VAL A 71 7.48 1.76 4.61
C VAL A 71 6.32 0.95 5.17
N TYR A 72 5.11 1.21 4.73
CA TYR A 72 3.93 0.49 5.19
C TYR A 72 2.99 0.14 4.04
N ILE A 73 2.18 -0.86 4.30
CA ILE A 73 1.17 -1.34 3.35
C ILE A 73 -0.21 -1.42 4.02
N PHE A 74 -1.22 -1.04 3.24
CA PHE A 74 -2.60 -1.42 3.50
C PHE A 74 -2.98 -2.56 2.59
N PHE A 75 -3.60 -3.59 3.13
CA PHE A 75 -3.97 -4.77 2.39
C PHE A 75 -5.26 -5.38 2.91
N LEU A 76 -5.88 -6.23 2.09
CA LEU A 76 -7.11 -6.94 2.45
C LEU A 76 -6.79 -8.33 2.95
N LYS A 77 -7.44 -8.70 4.04
CA LYS A 77 -7.40 -10.05 4.59
C LYS A 77 -8.82 -10.52 4.87
N GLY A 78 -9.41 -11.21 3.92
CA GLY A 78 -10.79 -11.71 4.04
C GLY A 78 -10.93 -13.17 3.65
N ILE A 79 -10.15 -13.62 2.67
CA ILE A 79 -10.16 -15.01 2.20
C ILE A 79 -8.76 -15.58 2.40
N ASN A 80 -8.61 -16.47 3.38
CA ASN A 80 -7.39 -17.22 3.61
C ASN A 80 -7.38 -18.45 2.70
N LEU A 81 -6.94 -18.30 1.48
CA LEU A 81 -6.65 -19.44 0.62
C LEU A 81 -5.16 -19.78 0.71
N PRO A 82 -4.79 -21.06 0.82
CA PRO A 82 -3.40 -21.49 0.61
C PRO A 82 -2.98 -20.99 -0.78
N PHE A 83 -1.81 -20.38 -0.89
CA PHE A 83 -1.27 -19.81 -2.14
C PHE A 83 -1.80 -18.43 -2.55
N PHE A 84 -2.77 -17.84 -1.84
CA PHE A 84 -3.23 -16.48 -2.14
C PHE A 84 -2.57 -15.51 -1.17
N GLU A 85 -1.77 -14.61 -1.73
CA GLU A 85 -1.25 -13.48 -0.97
C GLU A 85 -2.34 -12.42 -0.78
N ASN A 86 -2.27 -11.70 0.32
CA ASN A 86 -3.18 -10.60 0.62
C ASN A 86 -3.12 -9.51 -0.46
N HIS A 87 -4.26 -9.00 -0.87
CA HIS A 87 -4.34 -7.92 -1.85
C HIS A 87 -3.79 -6.61 -1.26
N ILE A 88 -2.65 -6.16 -1.75
CA ILE A 88 -2.09 -4.86 -1.38
C ILE A 88 -2.88 -3.76 -2.07
N LEU A 89 -3.52 -2.90 -1.29
CA LEU A 89 -4.31 -1.77 -1.77
C LEU A 89 -3.49 -0.51 -1.94
N TYR A 90 -2.59 -0.26 -0.99
CA TYR A 90 -1.82 0.96 -0.91
C TYR A 90 -0.46 0.71 -0.28
N ILE A 91 0.56 1.33 -0.82
CA ILE A 91 1.90 1.39 -0.27
C ILE A 91 2.22 2.83 0.05
N GLY A 92 2.77 3.09 1.21
CA GLY A 92 3.18 4.41 1.60
C GLY A 92 4.44 4.41 2.46
N ARG A 93 4.91 5.61 2.74
CA ARG A 93 6.08 5.82 3.58
C ARG A 93 5.81 6.80 4.70
N CYS A 94 6.59 6.67 5.74
CA CYS A 94 6.73 7.63 6.80
C CYS A 94 8.20 7.93 7.01
N ARG A 95 8.65 9.14 6.69
CA ARG A 95 9.99 9.59 7.06
C ARG A 95 10.07 9.73 8.58
N HIS A 96 11.16 9.25 9.16
CA HIS A 96 11.45 9.49 10.56
C HIS A 96 12.02 10.89 10.73
N THR A 97 11.28 11.76 11.40
CA THR A 97 11.68 13.14 11.69
C THR A 97 11.23 13.52 13.10
N HIS A 98 11.67 14.64 13.60
CA HIS A 98 11.19 15.16 14.89
C HIS A 98 9.66 15.36 14.92
N ALA A 99 9.04 15.68 13.79
CA ALA A 99 7.61 15.96 13.69
C ALA A 99 6.77 14.79 13.20
N GLN A 100 7.38 13.71 12.68
CA GLN A 100 6.67 12.61 12.02
C GLN A 100 7.26 11.24 12.37
N ASN A 101 6.40 10.28 12.62
CA ASN A 101 6.73 8.89 12.92
C ASN A 101 5.61 7.95 12.41
N ILE A 102 5.86 6.63 12.46
CA ILE A 102 4.95 5.64 11.90
C ILE A 102 3.57 5.66 12.56
N ARG A 103 3.48 5.87 13.88
CA ARG A 103 2.19 6.00 14.59
C ARG A 103 1.40 7.19 14.08
N LYS A 104 2.00 8.36 14.09
CA LYS A 104 1.34 9.59 13.67
C LYS A 104 0.84 9.46 12.23
N ARG A 105 1.68 8.92 11.35
CA ARG A 105 1.31 8.68 9.95
C ARG A 105 0.13 7.73 9.80
N ALA A 106 0.12 6.65 10.54
CA ALA A 106 -0.99 5.69 10.52
C ALA A 106 -2.31 6.33 11.01
N LEU A 107 -2.27 7.17 12.05
CA LEU A 107 -3.45 7.85 12.57
C LEU A 107 -3.99 8.92 11.61
N GLU A 108 -3.14 9.61 10.87
CA GLU A 108 -3.53 10.63 9.89
C GLU A 108 -4.49 10.11 8.82
N TYR A 109 -4.39 8.84 8.41
CA TYR A 109 -5.30 8.26 7.43
C TYR A 109 -6.75 8.22 7.89
N PHE A 110 -6.97 8.05 9.17
CA PHE A 110 -8.31 8.05 9.73
C PHE A 110 -8.91 9.45 9.79
N SER A 111 -8.09 10.45 10.04
CA SER A 111 -8.49 11.86 10.03
C SER A 111 -8.69 12.39 8.60
N ASP A 112 -7.91 11.89 7.66
CA ASP A 112 -7.81 12.38 6.27
C ASP A 112 -8.77 11.62 5.32
N ARG A 113 -9.92 11.18 5.85
CA ARG A 113 -10.90 10.36 5.11
C ARG A 113 -11.48 11.04 3.87
N ASP A 114 -11.30 12.35 3.71
CA ASP A 114 -11.82 13.10 2.56
C ASP A 114 -10.97 12.96 1.30
N ARG A 115 -9.73 12.46 1.41
CA ARG A 115 -8.93 12.12 0.23
C ARG A 115 -9.61 11.00 -0.55
N SER A 116 -9.82 11.22 -1.84
CA SER A 116 -10.67 10.36 -2.69
C SER A 116 -10.35 8.88 -2.60
N MET A 117 -9.07 8.51 -2.67
CA MET A 117 -8.65 7.10 -2.62
C MET A 117 -8.69 6.51 -1.21
N ILE A 118 -8.37 7.31 -0.19
CA ILE A 118 -8.49 6.89 1.21
C ILE A 118 -9.96 6.71 1.57
N LYS A 119 -10.84 7.62 1.16
CA LYS A 119 -12.28 7.48 1.32
C LYS A 119 -12.82 6.19 0.70
N LYS A 120 -12.37 5.85 -0.52
CA LYS A 120 -12.73 4.58 -1.18
C LYS A 120 -12.25 3.37 -0.36
N MET A 121 -11.01 3.40 0.12
CA MET A 121 -10.46 2.33 0.94
C MET A 121 -11.31 2.03 2.16
N PHE A 122 -11.70 3.07 2.91
CA PHE A 122 -12.54 2.91 4.09
C PHE A 122 -13.97 2.51 3.76
N ARG A 123 -14.59 3.12 2.76
CA ARG A 123 -15.96 2.81 2.36
C ARG A 123 -16.14 1.36 1.94
N LEU A 124 -15.20 0.85 1.14
CA LEU A 124 -15.37 -0.45 0.49
C LEU A 124 -14.85 -1.62 1.32
N TRP A 125 -13.81 -1.40 2.13
CA TRP A 125 -13.07 -2.53 2.72
C TRP A 125 -12.80 -2.41 4.22
N SER A 126 -13.44 -1.48 4.92
CA SER A 126 -13.22 -1.27 6.36
C SER A 126 -13.14 -2.55 7.19
N PRO A 127 -14.05 -3.55 7.04
CA PRO A 127 -14.01 -4.75 7.87
C PRO A 127 -12.81 -5.66 7.61
N TYR A 128 -12.19 -5.52 6.44
CA TYR A 128 -11.13 -6.40 5.95
C TYR A 128 -9.79 -5.70 5.81
N LEU A 129 -9.69 -4.45 6.27
CA LEU A 129 -8.51 -3.61 6.10
C LEU A 129 -7.47 -3.91 7.16
N PHE A 130 -6.29 -4.33 6.72
CA PHE A 130 -5.12 -4.60 7.55
C PHE A 130 -3.96 -3.68 7.19
N TYR A 131 -3.04 -3.55 8.12
CA TYR A 131 -1.86 -2.71 8.06
C TYR A 131 -0.63 -3.49 8.51
N ARG A 132 0.48 -3.28 7.84
CA ARG A 132 1.83 -3.72 8.23
C ARG A 132 2.82 -2.62 7.90
N TYR A 133 3.90 -2.58 8.64
CA TYR A 133 5.00 -1.68 8.33
C TYR A 133 6.35 -2.37 8.49
N PHE A 134 7.33 -1.86 7.77
CA PHE A 134 8.74 -2.17 7.91
C PHE A 134 9.41 -0.99 8.57
N PRO A 135 9.92 -1.11 9.81
CA PRO A 135 10.54 -0.01 10.53
C PRO A 135 11.89 0.36 9.92
N ASN A 136 12.14 1.64 9.74
CA ASN A 136 13.45 2.15 9.35
C ASN A 136 13.58 3.63 9.72
N THR A 137 14.80 4.08 10.03
CA THR A 137 15.10 5.48 10.34
C THR A 137 15.91 6.17 9.24
N ASN A 138 16.41 5.42 8.26
CA ASN A 138 17.11 5.98 7.11
C ASN A 138 16.09 6.47 6.06
N ASN A 139 15.92 7.79 5.99
CA ASN A 139 14.91 8.39 5.12
C ASN A 139 15.19 8.20 3.63
N ASP A 140 16.44 8.15 3.20
CA ASP A 140 16.78 7.90 1.80
C ASP A 140 16.43 6.47 1.37
N TRP A 141 16.68 5.51 2.26
CA TRP A 141 16.25 4.13 2.05
C TRP A 141 14.73 4.02 2.01
N ILE A 142 14.02 4.68 2.95
CA ILE A 142 12.55 4.69 3.01
C ILE A 142 11.96 5.20 1.70
N ASP A 143 12.44 6.35 1.21
CA ASP A 143 11.95 6.97 -0.02
C ASP A 143 12.18 6.09 -1.25
N LYS A 144 13.39 5.54 -1.37
CA LYS A 144 13.76 4.67 -2.48
C LYS A 144 12.96 3.38 -2.47
N THR A 145 12.81 2.77 -1.31
CA THR A 145 12.11 1.50 -1.15
C THR A 145 10.62 1.64 -1.45
N GLU A 146 9.94 2.66 -0.91
CA GLU A 146 8.55 2.94 -1.28
C GLU A 146 8.38 3.09 -2.78
N ALA A 147 9.22 3.90 -3.42
CA ALA A 147 9.14 4.15 -4.85
C ALA A 147 9.32 2.86 -5.68
N ILE A 148 10.26 2.00 -5.30
CA ILE A 148 10.47 0.70 -5.96
C ILE A 148 9.26 -0.21 -5.76
N LEU A 149 8.74 -0.32 -4.54
CA LEU A 149 7.58 -1.16 -4.24
C LEU A 149 6.34 -0.71 -5.01
N ILE A 150 6.04 0.59 -5.05
CA ILE A 150 4.90 1.11 -5.81
C ILE A 150 5.06 0.77 -7.30
N ARG A 151 6.24 0.96 -7.87
CA ARG A 151 6.49 0.65 -9.29
C ARG A 151 6.43 -0.84 -9.61
N SER A 152 6.79 -1.69 -8.66
CA SER A 152 6.83 -3.15 -8.86
C SER A 152 5.47 -3.80 -8.66
N ILE A 153 4.67 -3.28 -7.73
CA ILE A 153 3.40 -3.90 -7.29
C ILE A 153 2.20 -3.20 -7.93
N LEU A 154 2.32 -1.90 -8.22
CA LEU A 154 1.23 -1.05 -8.76
C LEU A 154 -0.06 -1.13 -7.94
N PRO A 155 -0.03 -0.77 -6.65
CA PRO A 155 -1.20 -0.89 -5.80
C PRO A 155 -2.34 0.02 -6.30
N PRO A 156 -3.60 -0.45 -6.27
CA PRO A 156 -4.72 0.24 -6.91
C PRO A 156 -5.04 1.63 -6.34
N LEU A 157 -4.64 1.91 -5.11
CA LEU A 157 -4.95 3.19 -4.46
C LEU A 157 -3.77 4.17 -4.45
N ASN A 158 -2.63 3.80 -5.03
CA ASN A 158 -1.54 4.74 -5.26
C ASN A 158 -1.81 5.56 -6.52
N GLU A 159 -2.32 6.79 -6.36
CA GLU A 159 -2.65 7.69 -7.48
C GLU A 159 -1.44 8.10 -8.32
N LYS A 160 -0.28 8.15 -7.69
CA LYS A 160 0.97 8.54 -8.34
C LYS A 160 1.96 7.39 -8.32
N ILE A 161 2.44 7.05 -9.51
CA ILE A 161 3.58 6.15 -9.63
C ILE A 161 4.84 7.03 -9.56
N PRO A 162 5.73 6.80 -8.58
CA PRO A 162 6.94 7.60 -8.44
C PRO A 162 7.81 7.51 -9.68
N ASP A 163 8.24 8.65 -10.15
CA ASP A 163 9.25 8.96 -11.16
C ASP A 163 9.61 7.99 -12.29
N LYS A 164 9.76 8.53 -13.47
CA LYS A 164 10.57 8.04 -14.62
C LYS A 164 10.10 6.76 -15.33
N VAL A 165 9.24 5.97 -14.76
CA VAL A 165 8.73 4.72 -15.39
C VAL A 165 7.36 4.92 -16.00
N HIS A 166 6.70 5.98 -15.64
CA HIS A 166 5.29 6.23 -15.95
C HIS A 166 4.98 6.47 -17.43
N VAL A 167 5.91 7.03 -18.17
CA VAL A 167 5.65 7.48 -19.55
C VAL A 167 5.29 6.34 -20.48
N GLN A 168 5.75 5.12 -20.19
CA GLN A 168 5.48 3.96 -21.03
C GLN A 168 4.60 2.91 -20.36
N ALA A 169 4.23 3.12 -19.11
CA ALA A 169 3.25 2.27 -18.43
C ALA A 169 1.81 2.51 -18.91
N THR A 170 1.61 3.52 -19.73
CA THR A 170 0.31 3.85 -20.34
C THR A 170 0.05 3.16 -21.66
N VAL A 171 1.00 2.40 -22.19
CA VAL A 171 0.77 1.59 -23.37
C VAL A 171 -0.12 0.41 -22.99
N PRO A 172 -1.29 0.25 -23.57
CA PRO A 172 -2.16 -0.89 -23.29
C PRO A 172 -1.45 -2.21 -23.58
N ALA A 173 -1.67 -3.21 -22.72
CA ALA A 173 -1.10 -4.54 -22.93
C ALA A 173 -1.60 -5.19 -24.24
N PHE A 174 -2.68 -4.69 -24.77
CA PHE A 174 -3.35 -5.15 -25.98
C PHE A 174 -3.64 -3.95 -26.89
N GLU A 175 -2.62 -3.40 -27.51
CA GLU A 175 -2.82 -2.69 -28.75
C GLU A 175 -2.97 -3.78 -29.82
N ASN A 176 -4.16 -3.90 -30.38
CA ASN A 176 -4.36 -4.65 -31.61
C ASN A 176 -3.54 -3.94 -32.69
N ASN A 177 -2.47 -4.60 -33.14
CA ASN A 177 -1.82 -4.27 -34.40
C ASN A 177 -2.74 -4.57 -35.57
#